data_f59b6a5ab4573115856beaf87f03ecc0
#
_entry.id   f59b6a5ab4573115856beaf87f03ecc0
#
_cell.length_a   1.000
_cell.length_b   1.000
_cell.length_c   1.000
_cell.angle_alpha   90.00
_cell.angle_beta   90.00
_cell.angle_gamma   90.00
#
_symmetry.space_group_name_H-M   'P 1'
#
loop_
_entity.id
_entity.type
_entity.pdbx_description
1 polymer ?
#
loop_
_entity_poly.entity_id
_entity_poly.type
_entity_poly.pdbx_seq_one_letter_code
_entity_poly.pdbx_strand_id
1 'polypeptide(L)'
;KVLLAQVRGFCESIQDILHNKDTAEIGRYTSFRDMAHTYNDLAETARVLLRVPSMFYTFNVDEMPSWGDSVWPVQKKILEQVWVSAKLLYSSLEGSIDFVDDEFDNLENFIQSRLRAVIFEKPQREVEVQNAIESLLLGRGLSKGSDYDRETGKFEFSGKEYIPDFIIPKLQLCIEVKLLRDGRKSKVIEEISADITAYAKQYERQLFVVYDLGVIQNEEEFRRDIEN
;
A
#
# COMPACT_ATOMS: atom_id res chain seq x y z
N LYS A 1 -2.12 2.85 -5.27
CA LYS A 1 -1.43 3.87 -6.13
C LYS A 1 -2.14 4.07 -7.47
N VAL A 2 -2.57 3.01 -8.19
CA VAL A 2 -3.29 3.15 -9.49
C VAL A 2 -4.58 3.95 -9.33
N LEU A 3 -5.44 3.62 -8.37
CA LEU A 3 -6.68 4.35 -8.13
C LEU A 3 -6.43 5.82 -7.76
N LEU A 4 -5.39 6.11 -6.98
CA LEU A 4 -5.02 7.48 -6.63
C LEU A 4 -4.68 8.31 -7.89
N ALA A 5 -3.92 7.72 -8.82
CA ALA A 5 -3.60 8.36 -10.10
C ALA A 5 -4.86 8.60 -10.97
N GLN A 6 -5.79 7.64 -10.98
CA GLN A 6 -7.07 7.78 -11.70
C GLN A 6 -7.92 8.91 -11.12
N VAL A 7 -8.06 8.97 -9.78
CA VAL A 7 -8.82 10.04 -9.12
C VAL A 7 -8.16 11.40 -9.32
N ARG A 8 -6.83 11.47 -9.31
CA ARG A 8 -6.08 12.69 -9.62
C ARG A 8 -6.38 13.20 -11.02
N GLY A 9 -6.21 12.35 -12.05
CA GLY A 9 -6.50 12.71 -13.44
C GLY A 9 -7.97 13.11 -13.65
N PHE A 10 -8.89 12.47 -12.93
CA PHE A 10 -10.30 12.83 -12.92
C PHE A 10 -10.54 14.24 -12.33
N CYS A 11 -9.91 14.58 -11.20
CA CYS A 11 -9.97 15.92 -10.61
C CYS A 11 -9.44 16.99 -11.58
N GLU A 12 -8.32 16.72 -12.24
CA GLU A 12 -7.72 17.61 -13.24
C GLU A 12 -8.65 17.82 -14.44
N SER A 13 -9.25 16.75 -14.95
CA SER A 13 -10.21 16.83 -16.08
C SER A 13 -11.44 17.68 -15.75
N ILE A 14 -12.03 17.55 -14.57
CA ILE A 14 -13.16 18.40 -14.16
C ILE A 14 -12.70 19.84 -13.96
N GLN A 15 -11.53 20.04 -13.37
CA GLN A 15 -10.97 21.39 -13.20
C GLN A 15 -10.79 22.10 -14.52
N ASP A 16 -10.29 21.44 -15.54
CA ASP A 16 -10.13 21.99 -16.88
C ASP A 16 -11.46 22.40 -17.50
N ILE A 17 -12.51 21.57 -17.33
CA ILE A 17 -13.87 21.89 -17.79
C ILE A 17 -14.40 23.15 -17.09
N LEU A 18 -14.22 23.25 -15.77
CA LEU A 18 -14.72 24.37 -14.96
C LEU A 18 -14.00 25.71 -15.24
N HIS A 19 -12.70 25.65 -15.58
CA HIS A 19 -11.87 26.83 -15.85
C HIS A 19 -11.86 27.27 -17.32
N ASN A 20 -12.41 26.44 -18.22
CA ASN A 20 -12.43 26.79 -19.62
C ASN A 20 -13.38 27.96 -19.88
N LYS A 21 -12.82 29.07 -20.37
CA LYS A 21 -13.55 30.35 -20.64
C LYS A 21 -14.50 30.26 -21.83
N ASP A 22 -14.31 29.31 -22.71
CA ASP A 22 -15.15 29.09 -23.91
C ASP A 22 -16.44 28.34 -23.56
N THR A 23 -17.31 29.02 -22.81
CA THR A 23 -18.57 28.49 -22.31
C THR A 23 -19.70 28.54 -23.35
N ALA A 24 -19.43 29.03 -24.56
CA ALA A 24 -20.44 29.22 -25.59
C ALA A 24 -20.81 27.96 -26.39
N GLU A 25 -20.05 26.87 -26.28
CA GLU A 25 -20.35 25.62 -26.98
C GLU A 25 -21.27 24.76 -26.17
N ILE A 26 -22.52 24.68 -26.58
CA ILE A 26 -23.60 23.87 -25.98
C ILE A 26 -23.20 22.38 -25.80
N GLY A 27 -22.27 21.86 -26.60
CA GLY A 27 -21.81 20.47 -26.53
C GLY A 27 -20.86 20.11 -25.37
N ARG A 28 -20.27 21.09 -24.67
CA ARG A 28 -19.24 20.83 -23.65
C ARG A 28 -19.79 20.35 -22.30
N TYR A 29 -21.04 20.60 -22.03
CA TYR A 29 -21.63 20.40 -20.71
C TYR A 29 -22.56 19.19 -20.61
N THR A 30 -22.71 18.46 -21.68
CA THR A 30 -23.49 17.21 -21.70
C THR A 30 -22.89 16.11 -20.82
N SER A 31 -21.61 16.23 -20.45
CA SER A 31 -20.87 15.22 -19.70
C SER A 31 -20.98 15.32 -18.17
N PHE A 32 -21.74 16.29 -17.61
CA PHE A 32 -21.83 16.41 -16.14
C PHE A 32 -22.41 15.17 -15.44
N ARG A 33 -23.36 14.46 -16.09
CA ARG A 33 -23.90 13.19 -15.61
C ARG A 33 -22.86 12.07 -15.70
N ASP A 34 -22.12 12.02 -16.81
CA ASP A 34 -21.06 11.04 -17.01
C ASP A 34 -19.93 11.23 -15.98
N MET A 35 -19.61 12.49 -15.65
CA MET A 35 -18.65 12.80 -14.58
C MET A 35 -19.15 12.34 -13.21
N ALA A 36 -20.44 12.55 -12.91
CA ALA A 36 -21.03 12.06 -11.66
C ALA A 36 -21.03 10.51 -11.60
N HIS A 37 -21.30 9.85 -12.72
CA HIS A 37 -21.23 8.39 -12.83
C HIS A 37 -19.79 7.88 -12.62
N THR A 38 -18.82 8.47 -13.33
CA THR A 38 -17.41 8.12 -13.19
C THR A 38 -16.92 8.31 -11.75
N TYR A 39 -17.32 9.40 -11.08
CA TYR A 39 -17.03 9.60 -9.66
C TYR A 39 -17.60 8.47 -8.80
N ASN A 40 -18.86 8.07 -9.02
CA ASN A 40 -19.49 7.00 -8.26
C ASN A 40 -18.71 5.68 -8.39
N ASP A 41 -18.24 5.34 -9.59
CA ASP A 41 -17.44 4.13 -9.84
C ASP A 41 -16.08 4.18 -9.10
N LEU A 42 -15.41 5.34 -9.14
CA LEU A 42 -14.18 5.56 -8.41
C LEU A 42 -14.39 5.48 -6.89
N ALA A 43 -15.47 6.07 -6.38
CA ALA A 43 -15.82 6.06 -4.97
C ALA A 43 -16.16 4.64 -4.48
N GLU A 44 -16.88 3.85 -5.30
CA GLU A 44 -17.18 2.46 -4.97
C GLU A 44 -15.93 1.59 -4.93
N THR A 45 -15.04 1.76 -5.90
CA THR A 45 -13.73 1.09 -5.92
C THR A 45 -12.93 1.43 -4.66
N ALA A 46 -12.93 2.71 -4.25
CA ALA A 46 -12.23 3.14 -3.03
C ALA A 46 -12.85 2.56 -1.76
N ARG A 47 -14.19 2.46 -1.68
CA ARG A 47 -14.87 1.83 -0.52
C ARG A 47 -14.44 0.39 -0.33
N VAL A 48 -14.37 -0.36 -1.43
CA VAL A 48 -13.93 -1.77 -1.40
C VAL A 48 -12.48 -1.86 -0.93
N LEU A 49 -11.60 -1.05 -1.52
CA LEU A 49 -10.16 -1.07 -1.19
C LEU A 49 -9.88 -0.63 0.26
N LEU A 50 -10.52 0.44 0.72
CA LEU A 50 -10.33 0.99 2.07
C LEU A 50 -11.17 0.27 3.14
N ARG A 51 -12.08 -0.62 2.75
CA ARG A 51 -13.03 -1.32 3.63
C ARG A 51 -13.89 -0.36 4.47
N VAL A 52 -14.32 0.77 3.87
CA VAL A 52 -15.11 1.82 4.51
C VAL A 52 -16.47 2.00 3.81
N PRO A 53 -17.52 1.26 4.20
CA PRO A 53 -18.75 1.12 3.42
C PRO A 53 -19.56 2.43 3.22
N SER A 54 -19.36 3.48 4.01
CA SER A 54 -20.19 4.69 3.95
C SER A 54 -19.41 6.02 3.92
N MET A 55 -18.11 5.99 3.60
CA MET A 55 -17.26 7.18 3.72
C MET A 55 -17.49 8.23 2.61
N PHE A 56 -17.89 7.81 1.42
CA PHE A 56 -18.00 8.70 0.26
C PHE A 56 -19.45 8.87 -0.17
N TYR A 57 -19.82 10.12 -0.45
CA TYR A 57 -21.12 10.44 -1.04
C TYR A 57 -21.23 9.85 -2.44
N THR A 58 -22.43 9.46 -2.84
CA THR A 58 -22.74 9.03 -4.21
C THR A 58 -23.84 9.91 -4.80
N PHE A 59 -23.70 10.25 -6.07
CA PHE A 59 -24.68 11.05 -6.80
C PHE A 59 -25.77 10.15 -7.36
N ASN A 60 -27.02 10.53 -7.18
CA ASN A 60 -28.13 9.88 -7.90
C ASN A 60 -28.22 10.45 -9.33
N VAL A 61 -27.56 9.78 -10.26
CA VAL A 61 -27.43 10.24 -11.65
C VAL A 61 -28.79 10.21 -12.39
N ASP A 62 -29.70 9.30 -12.01
CA ASP A 62 -31.01 9.18 -12.63
C ASP A 62 -31.94 10.36 -12.31
N GLU A 63 -31.78 10.97 -11.14
CA GLU A 63 -32.51 12.15 -10.72
C GLU A 63 -31.90 13.48 -11.18
N MET A 64 -30.72 13.44 -11.81
CA MET A 64 -30.10 14.64 -12.35
C MET A 64 -30.87 15.15 -13.57
N PRO A 65 -31.01 16.49 -13.74
CA PRO A 65 -31.67 17.05 -14.91
C PRO A 65 -30.98 16.59 -16.20
N SER A 66 -31.77 16.34 -17.26
CA SER A 66 -31.23 16.08 -18.59
C SER A 66 -30.54 17.35 -19.14
N TRP A 67 -29.65 17.19 -20.13
CA TRP A 67 -28.98 18.36 -20.72
C TRP A 67 -29.96 19.34 -21.36
N GLY A 68 -31.09 18.84 -21.87
CA GLY A 68 -32.14 19.66 -22.48
C GLY A 68 -32.91 20.51 -21.45
N ASP A 69 -32.92 20.10 -20.19
CA ASP A 69 -33.72 20.71 -19.12
C ASP A 69 -32.84 21.56 -18.19
N SER A 70 -31.51 21.63 -18.38
CA SER A 70 -30.61 22.32 -17.49
C SER A 70 -29.76 23.37 -18.23
N VAL A 71 -29.73 24.58 -17.65
CA VAL A 71 -28.84 25.67 -18.09
C VAL A 71 -27.44 25.53 -17.46
N TRP A 72 -26.44 26.10 -18.10
CA TRP A 72 -25.06 26.04 -17.66
C TRP A 72 -24.83 26.28 -16.14
N PRO A 73 -25.41 27.29 -15.49
CA PRO A 73 -25.20 27.47 -14.05
C PRO A 73 -25.58 26.27 -13.19
N VAL A 74 -26.63 25.52 -13.59
CA VAL A 74 -27.04 24.28 -12.90
C VAL A 74 -26.05 23.17 -13.14
N GLN A 75 -25.66 22.96 -14.39
CA GLN A 75 -24.66 21.96 -14.78
C GLN A 75 -23.29 22.23 -14.10
N LYS A 76 -22.87 23.49 -14.09
CA LYS A 76 -21.65 23.93 -13.41
C LYS A 76 -21.69 23.61 -11.93
N LYS A 77 -22.80 23.88 -11.24
CA LYS A 77 -22.97 23.56 -9.82
C LYS A 77 -22.82 22.06 -9.54
N ILE A 78 -23.38 21.23 -10.40
CA ILE A 78 -23.23 19.76 -10.28
C ILE A 78 -21.75 19.37 -10.48
N LEU A 79 -21.08 19.88 -11.51
CA LEU A 79 -19.66 19.63 -11.74
C LEU A 79 -18.78 20.09 -10.58
N GLU A 80 -19.06 21.26 -10.00
CA GLU A 80 -18.36 21.75 -8.80
C GLU A 80 -18.54 20.81 -7.61
N GLN A 81 -19.74 20.27 -7.40
CA GLN A 81 -20.01 19.29 -6.35
C GLN A 81 -19.25 17.96 -6.60
N VAL A 82 -19.26 17.46 -7.83
CA VAL A 82 -18.51 16.26 -8.22
C VAL A 82 -16.99 16.49 -8.01
N TRP A 83 -16.48 17.65 -8.40
CA TRP A 83 -15.08 18.02 -8.22
C TRP A 83 -14.67 18.05 -6.74
N VAL A 84 -15.46 18.68 -5.89
CA VAL A 84 -15.20 18.72 -4.43
C VAL A 84 -15.21 17.30 -3.86
N SER A 85 -16.20 16.49 -4.24
CA SER A 85 -16.27 15.09 -3.79
C SER A 85 -15.08 14.27 -4.27
N ALA A 86 -14.64 14.47 -5.51
CA ALA A 86 -13.45 13.80 -6.06
C ALA A 86 -12.15 14.24 -5.34
N LYS A 87 -12.03 15.51 -4.96
CA LYS A 87 -10.89 16.00 -4.17
C LYS A 87 -10.87 15.42 -2.76
N LEU A 88 -12.02 15.27 -2.12
CA LEU A 88 -12.12 14.58 -0.82
C LEU A 88 -11.74 13.12 -0.93
N LEU A 89 -12.18 12.45 -1.99
CA LEU A 89 -11.80 11.07 -2.29
C LEU A 89 -10.27 10.96 -2.51
N TYR A 90 -9.70 11.87 -3.30
CA TYR A 90 -8.25 11.93 -3.53
C TYR A 90 -7.47 12.07 -2.22
N SER A 91 -7.83 13.07 -1.40
CA SER A 91 -7.15 13.30 -0.10
C SER A 91 -7.28 12.12 0.86
N SER A 92 -8.42 11.42 0.83
CA SER A 92 -8.62 10.24 1.67
C SER A 92 -7.75 9.05 1.22
N LEU A 93 -7.61 8.85 -0.09
CA LEU A 93 -6.72 7.83 -0.65
C LEU A 93 -5.25 8.16 -0.37
N GLU A 94 -4.85 9.41 -0.56
CA GLU A 94 -3.50 9.88 -0.27
C GLU A 94 -3.14 9.67 1.20
N GLY A 95 -3.97 10.16 2.12
CA GLY A 95 -3.75 9.97 3.55
C GLY A 95 -3.75 8.51 3.99
N SER A 96 -4.49 7.63 3.30
CA SER A 96 -4.45 6.19 3.58
C SER A 96 -3.14 5.54 3.14
N ILE A 97 -2.55 6.01 2.03
CA ILE A 97 -1.25 5.53 1.55
C ILE A 97 -0.15 6.00 2.50
N ASP A 98 -0.15 7.29 2.83
CA ASP A 98 0.83 7.88 3.75
C ASP A 98 0.82 7.18 5.11
N PHE A 99 -0.39 6.93 5.66
CA PHE A 99 -0.53 6.18 6.92
C PHE A 99 0.09 4.78 6.85
N VAL A 100 -0.09 4.06 5.76
CA VAL A 100 0.46 2.70 5.61
C VAL A 100 1.98 2.74 5.42
N ASP A 101 2.50 3.73 4.70
CA ASP A 101 3.94 3.92 4.52
C ASP A 101 4.58 4.32 5.86
N ASP A 102 3.99 5.25 6.62
CA ASP A 102 4.43 5.63 7.97
C ASP A 102 4.43 4.45 8.96
N GLU A 103 3.39 3.60 8.93
CA GLU A 103 3.32 2.41 9.80
C GLU A 103 4.37 1.36 9.43
N PHE A 104 4.70 1.20 8.14
CA PHE A 104 5.79 0.34 7.70
C PHE A 104 7.15 0.85 8.23
N ASP A 105 7.45 2.13 8.02
CA ASP A 105 8.70 2.75 8.48
C ASP A 105 8.83 2.68 10.01
N ASN A 106 7.74 2.93 10.72
CA ASN A 106 7.67 2.82 12.17
C ASN A 106 7.93 1.38 12.66
N LEU A 107 7.42 0.37 11.95
CA LEU A 107 7.63 -1.03 12.27
C LEU A 107 9.08 -1.45 11.99
N GLU A 108 9.63 -1.08 10.84
CA GLU A 108 11.03 -1.33 10.48
C GLU A 108 11.97 -0.75 11.54
N ASN A 109 11.83 0.55 11.84
CA ASN A 109 12.63 1.24 12.85
C ASN A 109 12.48 0.61 14.24
N PHE A 110 11.28 0.18 14.61
CA PHE A 110 11.04 -0.48 15.89
C PHE A 110 11.77 -1.82 15.99
N ILE A 111 11.71 -2.66 14.95
CA ILE A 111 12.43 -3.93 14.92
C ILE A 111 13.93 -3.69 14.91
N GLN A 112 14.42 -2.83 14.02
CA GLN A 112 15.86 -2.53 13.89
C GLN A 112 16.48 -2.04 15.21
N SER A 113 15.80 -1.10 15.88
CA SER A 113 16.33 -0.49 17.10
C SER A 113 16.31 -1.42 18.33
N ARG A 114 15.46 -2.45 18.34
CA ARG A 114 15.19 -3.26 19.53
C ARG A 114 15.60 -4.71 19.43
N LEU A 115 15.74 -5.25 18.22
CA LEU A 115 15.97 -6.67 18.00
C LEU A 115 17.22 -7.18 18.76
N ARG A 116 18.33 -6.43 18.70
CA ARG A 116 19.56 -6.84 19.42
C ARG A 116 19.41 -6.78 20.94
N ALA A 117 18.55 -5.89 21.45
CA ALA A 117 18.33 -5.74 22.88
C ALA A 117 17.49 -6.87 23.51
N VAL A 118 16.68 -7.55 22.71
CA VAL A 118 15.82 -8.67 23.18
C VAL A 118 16.44 -10.05 22.93
N ILE A 119 17.57 -10.13 22.23
CA ILE A 119 18.35 -11.35 22.03
C ILE A 119 19.55 -11.34 22.98
N PHE A 120 19.42 -12.02 24.12
CA PHE A 120 20.43 -12.02 25.17
C PHE A 120 21.60 -12.96 24.90
N GLU A 121 21.34 -14.05 24.15
CA GLU A 121 22.36 -15.04 23.81
C GLU A 121 22.58 -15.05 22.28
N LYS A 122 23.79 -15.39 21.84
CA LYS A 122 24.12 -15.48 20.44
C LYS A 122 23.25 -16.55 19.75
N PRO A 123 22.35 -16.19 18.81
CA PRO A 123 21.43 -17.14 18.21
C PRO A 123 22.18 -18.18 17.38
N GLN A 124 21.73 -19.43 17.48
CA GLN A 124 22.27 -20.55 16.74
C GLN A 124 21.40 -20.92 15.53
N ARG A 125 20.14 -20.50 15.51
CA ARG A 125 19.16 -20.82 14.45
C ARG A 125 18.29 -19.60 14.16
N GLU A 126 17.82 -19.48 12.93
CA GLU A 126 16.94 -18.40 12.49
C GLU A 126 15.67 -18.30 13.34
N VAL A 127 15.11 -19.46 13.74
CA VAL A 127 13.91 -19.51 14.59
C VAL A 127 14.08 -18.75 15.91
N GLU A 128 15.30 -18.61 16.43
CA GLU A 128 15.55 -17.85 17.66
C GLU A 128 15.42 -16.34 17.40
N VAL A 129 15.84 -15.88 16.22
CA VAL A 129 15.63 -14.50 15.77
C VAL A 129 14.17 -14.23 15.45
N GLN A 130 13.50 -15.18 14.79
CA GLN A 130 12.06 -15.10 14.54
C GLN A 130 11.26 -15.00 15.86
N ASN A 131 11.59 -15.80 16.89
CA ASN A 131 10.95 -15.73 18.20
C ASN A 131 11.14 -14.36 18.88
N ALA A 132 12.32 -13.76 18.72
CA ALA A 132 12.59 -12.41 19.21
C ALA A 132 11.75 -11.35 18.47
N ILE A 133 11.62 -11.46 17.15
CA ILE A 133 10.75 -10.59 16.35
C ILE A 133 9.28 -10.77 16.77
N GLU A 134 8.80 -12.00 16.93
CA GLU A 134 7.43 -12.26 17.40
C GLU A 134 7.18 -11.61 18.77
N SER A 135 8.16 -11.68 19.68
CA SER A 135 8.08 -11.01 20.98
C SER A 135 8.01 -9.48 20.84
N LEU A 136 8.72 -8.90 19.89
CA LEU A 136 8.64 -7.47 19.58
C LEU A 136 7.27 -7.08 19.02
N LEU A 137 6.71 -7.87 18.08
CA LEU A 137 5.38 -7.63 17.52
C LEU A 137 4.31 -7.65 18.62
N LEU A 138 4.34 -8.66 19.49
CA LEU A 138 3.45 -8.77 20.66
C LEU A 138 3.66 -7.59 21.62
N GLY A 139 4.90 -7.21 21.91
CA GLY A 139 5.24 -6.08 22.76
C GLY A 139 4.79 -4.72 22.20
N ARG A 140 4.64 -4.61 20.88
CA ARG A 140 4.04 -3.46 20.20
C ARG A 140 2.50 -3.47 20.26
N GLY A 141 1.89 -4.54 20.77
CA GLY A 141 0.44 -4.68 20.88
C GLY A 141 -0.22 -5.36 19.68
N LEU A 142 0.56 -5.92 18.75
CA LEU A 142 0.02 -6.69 17.64
C LEU A 142 -0.37 -8.09 18.12
N SER A 143 -1.50 -8.59 17.62
CA SER A 143 -2.05 -9.90 17.99
C SER A 143 -1.93 -10.89 16.84
N LYS A 144 -1.41 -12.09 17.14
CA LYS A 144 -1.32 -13.19 16.16
C LYS A 144 -2.71 -13.63 15.72
N GLY A 145 -2.88 -13.87 14.43
CA GLY A 145 -4.15 -14.29 13.82
C GLY A 145 -5.09 -13.13 13.46
N SER A 146 -4.82 -11.90 13.95
CA SER A 146 -5.59 -10.71 13.58
C SER A 146 -4.75 -9.62 12.91
N ASP A 147 -3.58 -9.32 13.47
CA ASP A 147 -2.70 -8.26 12.98
C ASP A 147 -1.51 -8.82 12.21
N TYR A 148 -1.01 -9.99 12.62
CA TYR A 148 0.04 -10.72 11.92
C TYR A 148 -0.17 -12.23 12.00
N ASP A 149 0.45 -12.96 11.08
CA ASP A 149 0.61 -14.40 11.12
C ASP A 149 2.07 -14.79 10.93
N ARG A 150 2.41 -16.00 11.39
CA ARG A 150 3.76 -16.56 11.30
C ARG A 150 3.72 -17.88 10.53
N GLU A 151 4.68 -18.07 9.60
CA GLU A 151 4.81 -19.27 8.75
C GLU A 151 3.49 -19.64 8.04
N THR A 152 2.79 -18.61 7.55
CA THR A 152 1.56 -18.72 6.77
C THR A 152 1.68 -17.99 5.46
N GLY A 153 0.62 -17.99 4.64
CA GLY A 153 0.66 -17.29 3.36
C GLY A 153 1.45 -18.01 2.28
N LYS A 154 1.47 -19.33 2.35
CA LYS A 154 2.07 -20.22 1.37
C LYS A 154 1.59 -19.95 -0.04
N PHE A 155 2.51 -19.82 -0.99
CA PHE A 155 2.20 -19.69 -2.40
C PHE A 155 3.28 -20.37 -3.26
N GLU A 156 2.94 -20.63 -4.52
CA GLU A 156 3.83 -21.27 -5.48
C GLU A 156 4.35 -20.26 -6.51
N PHE A 157 5.65 -20.22 -6.73
CA PHE A 157 6.28 -19.40 -7.75
C PHE A 157 7.40 -20.20 -8.43
N SER A 158 7.36 -20.25 -9.78
CA SER A 158 8.36 -20.97 -10.59
C SER A 158 8.54 -22.44 -10.19
N GLY A 159 7.44 -23.13 -9.78
CA GLY A 159 7.50 -24.53 -9.37
C GLY A 159 8.12 -24.77 -7.97
N LYS A 160 8.36 -23.71 -7.20
CA LYS A 160 8.87 -23.76 -5.83
C LYS A 160 7.88 -23.12 -4.89
N GLU A 161 7.74 -23.70 -3.72
CA GLU A 161 6.88 -23.22 -2.66
C GLU A 161 7.61 -22.21 -1.80
N TYR A 162 6.93 -21.09 -1.50
CA TYR A 162 7.41 -20.01 -0.65
C TYR A 162 6.46 -19.77 0.51
N ILE A 163 7.02 -19.58 1.70
CA ILE A 163 6.29 -19.26 2.92
C ILE A 163 7.11 -18.22 3.67
N PRO A 164 6.63 -16.96 3.80
CA PRO A 164 7.35 -15.97 4.58
C PRO A 164 7.29 -16.27 6.07
N ASP A 165 8.29 -15.83 6.82
CA ASP A 165 8.35 -16.02 8.26
C ASP A 165 7.19 -15.32 8.97
N PHE A 166 6.86 -14.08 8.54
CA PHE A 166 5.69 -13.35 9.03
C PHE A 166 4.99 -12.63 7.89
N ILE A 167 3.68 -12.46 8.05
CA ILE A 167 2.85 -11.58 7.21
C ILE A 167 2.09 -10.60 8.10
N ILE A 168 1.97 -9.35 7.62
CA ILE A 168 1.15 -8.30 8.22
C ILE A 168 0.14 -7.84 7.17
N PRO A 169 -1.06 -8.45 7.14
CA PRO A 169 -2.01 -8.27 6.04
C PRO A 169 -2.45 -6.81 5.85
N LYS A 170 -2.58 -6.04 6.94
CA LYS A 170 -2.97 -4.63 6.91
C LYS A 170 -1.96 -3.76 6.15
N LEU A 171 -0.68 -4.11 6.21
CA LEU A 171 0.40 -3.41 5.53
C LEU A 171 0.77 -4.04 4.18
N GLN A 172 0.11 -5.13 3.79
CA GLN A 172 0.50 -5.95 2.62
C GLN A 172 2.00 -6.33 2.67
N LEU A 173 2.50 -6.61 3.88
CA LEU A 173 3.90 -6.80 4.19
C LEU A 173 4.19 -8.27 4.48
N CYS A 174 5.26 -8.79 3.90
CA CYS A 174 5.94 -9.99 4.40
C CYS A 174 7.27 -9.62 5.07
N ILE A 175 7.63 -10.39 6.09
CA ILE A 175 8.92 -10.28 6.79
C ILE A 175 9.63 -11.62 6.65
N GLU A 176 10.87 -11.57 6.19
CA GLU A 176 11.77 -12.73 6.08
C GLU A 176 12.98 -12.51 6.96
N VAL A 177 13.40 -13.55 7.68
CA VAL A 177 14.48 -13.50 8.67
C VAL A 177 15.62 -14.37 8.21
N LYS A 178 16.82 -13.83 8.21
CA LYS A 178 18.05 -14.56 7.90
C LYS A 178 19.07 -14.43 9.04
N LEU A 179 19.73 -15.51 9.38
CA LEU A 179 20.84 -15.52 10.33
C LEU A 179 22.16 -15.62 9.58
N LEU A 180 22.89 -14.52 9.51
CA LEU A 180 24.17 -14.44 8.82
C LEU A 180 25.32 -14.86 9.73
N ARG A 181 26.01 -15.92 9.29
CA ARG A 181 27.17 -16.50 9.95
C ARG A 181 28.38 -16.49 9.03
N ASP A 182 29.53 -16.66 9.61
CA ASP A 182 30.77 -16.82 8.86
C ASP A 182 30.67 -17.95 7.81
N GLY A 183 31.18 -17.70 6.61
CA GLY A 183 31.11 -18.59 5.47
C GLY A 183 29.74 -18.72 4.78
N ARG A 184 28.71 -17.96 5.20
CA ARG A 184 27.36 -18.05 4.65
C ARG A 184 26.91 -16.81 3.85
N LYS A 185 27.79 -15.77 3.73
CA LYS A 185 27.40 -14.47 3.12
C LYS A 185 26.80 -14.65 1.72
N SER A 186 27.52 -15.32 0.81
CA SER A 186 27.04 -15.50 -0.58
C SER A 186 25.72 -16.27 -0.67
N LYS A 187 25.56 -17.30 0.18
CA LYS A 187 24.34 -18.09 0.21
C LYS A 187 23.13 -17.28 0.71
N VAL A 188 23.31 -16.45 1.75
CA VAL A 188 22.25 -15.57 2.28
C VAL A 188 21.84 -14.53 1.24
N ILE A 189 22.80 -13.94 0.51
CA ILE A 189 22.51 -13.01 -0.59
C ILE A 189 21.68 -13.69 -1.67
N GLU A 190 22.08 -14.91 -2.10
CA GLU A 190 21.34 -15.68 -3.12
C GLU A 190 19.91 -16.02 -2.65
N GLU A 191 19.74 -16.46 -1.40
CA GLU A 191 18.43 -16.74 -0.81
C GLU A 191 17.56 -15.49 -0.80
N ILE A 192 18.05 -14.34 -0.31
CA ILE A 192 17.31 -13.08 -0.27
C ILE A 192 16.93 -12.61 -1.67
N SER A 193 17.83 -12.67 -2.65
CA SER A 193 17.54 -12.25 -4.04
C SER A 193 16.44 -13.10 -4.67
N ALA A 194 16.42 -14.41 -4.38
CA ALA A 194 15.36 -15.31 -4.82
C ALA A 194 14.02 -14.99 -4.14
N ASP A 195 14.04 -14.75 -2.82
CA ASP A 195 12.88 -14.44 -2.02
C ASP A 195 12.27 -13.07 -2.42
N ILE A 196 13.08 -12.05 -2.70
CA ILE A 196 12.63 -10.73 -3.21
C ILE A 196 11.78 -10.92 -4.47
N THR A 197 12.30 -11.70 -5.41
CA THR A 197 11.63 -11.94 -6.71
C THR A 197 10.29 -12.66 -6.53
N ALA A 198 10.26 -13.66 -5.67
CA ALA A 198 9.07 -14.45 -5.41
C ALA A 198 8.01 -13.64 -4.62
N TYR A 199 8.42 -13.01 -3.54
CA TYR A 199 7.50 -12.28 -2.65
C TYR A 199 6.90 -11.02 -3.31
N ALA A 200 7.60 -10.38 -4.26
CA ALA A 200 7.06 -9.26 -5.05
C ALA A 200 5.80 -9.61 -5.87
N LYS A 201 5.49 -10.90 -6.06
CA LYS A 201 4.25 -11.35 -6.73
C LYS A 201 3.04 -11.36 -5.81
N GLN A 202 3.27 -11.44 -4.49
CA GLN A 202 2.22 -11.63 -3.51
C GLN A 202 2.07 -10.46 -2.53
N TYR A 203 3.16 -9.74 -2.26
CA TYR A 203 3.20 -8.69 -1.25
C TYR A 203 3.68 -7.37 -1.86
N GLU A 204 3.05 -6.27 -1.47
CA GLU A 204 3.47 -4.92 -1.92
C GLU A 204 4.73 -4.44 -1.21
N ARG A 205 4.95 -4.90 0.04
CA ARG A 205 6.10 -4.55 0.88
C ARG A 205 6.79 -5.80 1.37
N GLN A 206 8.10 -5.71 1.46
CA GLN A 206 8.95 -6.79 1.94
C GLN A 206 9.98 -6.22 2.92
N LEU A 207 10.14 -6.87 4.06
CA LEU A 207 11.16 -6.53 5.05
C LEU A 207 12.07 -7.74 5.28
N PHE A 208 13.32 -7.64 4.87
CA PHE A 208 14.34 -8.65 5.12
C PHE A 208 15.14 -8.28 6.35
N VAL A 209 15.03 -9.08 7.40
CA VAL A 209 15.75 -8.90 8.66
C VAL A 209 16.96 -9.82 8.69
N VAL A 210 18.14 -9.29 8.42
CA VAL A 210 19.39 -10.05 8.50
C VAL A 210 20.03 -9.83 9.87
N TYR A 211 20.01 -10.86 10.72
CA TYR A 211 20.71 -10.84 11.98
C TYR A 211 22.17 -11.26 11.76
N ASP A 212 23.05 -10.28 11.71
CA ASP A 212 24.47 -10.48 11.45
C ASP A 212 25.24 -10.82 12.73
N LEU A 213 26.01 -11.91 12.68
CA LEU A 213 26.91 -12.36 13.75
C LEU A 213 28.32 -11.80 13.64
N GLY A 214 28.50 -10.66 12.95
CA GLY A 214 29.76 -9.97 12.79
C GLY A 214 30.50 -10.31 11.50
N VAL A 215 29.77 -10.73 10.46
CA VAL A 215 30.30 -11.07 9.13
C VAL A 215 30.34 -9.86 8.19
N ILE A 216 29.35 -8.97 8.34
CA ILE A 216 29.24 -7.76 7.51
C ILE A 216 30.24 -6.72 8.00
N GLN A 217 31.20 -6.38 7.17
CA GLN A 217 32.17 -5.30 7.41
C GLN A 217 31.69 -3.96 6.85
N ASN A 218 30.91 -4.01 5.78
CA ASN A 218 30.33 -2.85 5.09
C ASN A 218 28.87 -3.12 4.73
N GLU A 219 27.93 -2.43 5.42
CA GLU A 219 26.51 -2.60 5.21
C GLU A 219 26.06 -2.11 3.84
N GLU A 220 26.64 -1.02 3.32
CA GLU A 220 26.27 -0.47 2.01
C GLU A 220 26.67 -1.43 0.87
N GLU A 221 27.83 -2.08 1.01
CA GLU A 221 28.27 -3.11 0.07
C GLU A 221 27.32 -4.33 0.12
N PHE A 222 26.98 -4.78 1.31
CA PHE A 222 26.08 -5.92 1.48
C PHE A 222 24.69 -5.65 0.91
N ARG A 223 24.14 -4.45 1.13
CA ARG A 223 22.84 -4.04 0.53
C ARG A 223 22.92 -4.01 -1.00
N ARG A 224 23.96 -3.42 -1.57
CA ARG A 224 24.16 -3.37 -3.01
C ARG A 224 24.30 -4.75 -3.63
N ASP A 225 24.95 -5.71 -2.93
CA ASP A 225 25.09 -7.09 -3.40
C ASP A 225 23.72 -7.83 -3.48
N ILE A 226 22.71 -7.37 -2.71
CA ILE A 226 21.34 -7.90 -2.74
C ILE A 226 20.49 -7.23 -3.82
N GLU A 227 20.68 -5.93 -4.06
CA GLU A 227 19.88 -5.11 -4.98
C GLU A 227 20.30 -5.26 -6.46
N ASN A 228 21.46 -5.86 -6.76
CA ASN A 228 21.95 -6.15 -8.11
C ASN A 228 21.57 -7.57 -8.56
#